data_8b3126ec71abbb32b27a3e6d21d7db43
#
_entry.id   8b3126ec71abbb32b27a3e6d21d7db43
#
_cell.length_a   1.000
_cell.length_b   1.000
_cell.length_c   1.000
_cell.angle_alpha   90.00
_cell.angle_beta   90.00
_cell.angle_gamma   90.00
#
_symmetry.space_group_name_H-M   'P 1'
#
loop_
_entity.id
_entity.type
_entity.pdbx_description
1 polymer ?
#
loop_
_entity_poly.entity_id
_entity_poly.type
_entity_poly.pdbx_seq_one_letter_code
_entity_poly.pdbx_strand_id
1 'polypeptide(L)'
;RYIDHFREVDEGLDRVLNELVLKHPYIDFYIGNDGDFDRMATSAIRRLIQRCGKENITINLVFAYPKADIDMLEKQFDSVIIPPTLHHVHPKAAIKKRNEWMVEQAQLLLCYVEKQSGGAYTAMKYAEKLRKEVINLASPITETF
;
A
#
# COMPACT_ATOMS: atom_id res chain seq x y z
N ARG A 1 -8.69 8.45 -6.33
CA ARG A 1 -8.23 8.59 -5.11
C ARG A 1 -8.95 9.32 -4.06
N TYR A 2 -10.13 9.88 -4.36
CA TYR A 2 -10.96 10.53 -3.38
C TYR A 2 -11.77 9.48 -2.64
N ILE A 3 -11.73 9.50 -1.32
CA ILE A 3 -12.46 8.57 -0.48
C ILE A 3 -13.42 9.35 0.39
N ASP A 4 -14.72 9.02 0.29
CA ASP A 4 -15.75 9.68 1.04
C ASP A 4 -15.97 9.09 2.42
N HIS A 5 -15.63 7.83 2.60
CA HIS A 5 -16.02 7.08 3.80
C HIS A 5 -14.80 6.84 4.68
N PHE A 6 -14.15 7.93 5.10
CA PHE A 6 -12.90 7.82 5.84
C PHE A 6 -13.02 6.94 7.08
N ARG A 7 -14.10 7.09 7.83
CA ARG A 7 -14.21 6.35 9.08
C ARG A 7 -14.29 4.85 8.84
N GLU A 8 -15.12 4.44 7.89
CA GLU A 8 -15.27 3.02 7.60
C GLU A 8 -13.98 2.41 7.07
N VAL A 9 -13.27 3.15 6.22
CA VAL A 9 -12.01 2.67 5.66
C VAL A 9 -10.95 2.59 6.74
N ASP A 10 -10.85 3.61 7.62
CA ASP A 10 -9.91 3.58 8.72
C ASP A 10 -10.18 2.42 9.68
N GLU A 11 -11.43 2.18 10.01
CA GLU A 11 -11.78 1.06 10.88
C GLU A 11 -11.46 -0.27 10.23
N GLY A 12 -11.71 -0.38 8.92
CA GLY A 12 -11.35 -1.58 8.18
C GLY A 12 -9.85 -1.82 8.12
N LEU A 13 -9.09 -0.74 7.92
CA LEU A 13 -7.63 -0.83 7.94
C LEU A 13 -7.13 -1.29 9.31
N ASP A 14 -7.61 -0.67 10.38
CA ASP A 14 -7.18 -1.05 11.72
C ASP A 14 -7.49 -2.52 12.01
N ARG A 15 -8.66 -2.99 11.60
CA ARG A 15 -9.05 -4.39 11.83
C ARG A 15 -8.15 -5.34 11.05
N VAL A 16 -7.92 -5.06 9.76
CA VAL A 16 -7.08 -5.93 8.93
C VAL A 16 -5.64 -5.94 9.46
N LEU A 17 -5.10 -4.76 9.81
CA LEU A 17 -3.74 -4.68 10.28
C LEU A 17 -3.55 -5.40 11.61
N ASN A 18 -4.53 -5.31 12.50
CA ASN A 18 -4.48 -6.05 13.75
C ASN A 18 -4.46 -7.56 13.52
N GLU A 19 -5.25 -8.04 12.56
CA GLU A 19 -5.24 -9.46 12.23
C GLU A 19 -3.91 -9.88 11.60
N LEU A 20 -3.34 -9.05 10.75
CA LEU A 20 -2.07 -9.39 10.11
C LEU A 20 -0.94 -9.50 11.12
N VAL A 21 -0.90 -8.60 12.10
CA VAL A 21 0.18 -8.62 13.08
C VAL A 21 0.07 -9.83 14.00
N LEU A 22 -1.12 -10.36 14.20
CA LEU A 22 -1.31 -11.57 14.97
C LEU A 22 -0.86 -12.82 14.21
N LYS A 23 -0.94 -12.79 12.89
CA LYS A 23 -0.60 -13.95 12.07
C LYS A 23 0.84 -13.95 11.61
N HIS A 24 1.45 -12.78 11.50
CA HIS A 24 2.77 -12.64 10.89
C HIS A 24 3.71 -11.90 11.84
N PRO A 25 4.79 -12.53 12.28
CA PRO A 25 5.70 -11.89 13.23
C PRO A 25 6.48 -10.73 12.63
N TYR A 26 6.70 -10.73 11.31
CA TYR A 26 7.45 -9.67 10.65
C TYR A 26 6.64 -9.18 9.46
N ILE A 27 6.46 -7.87 9.35
CA ILE A 27 5.70 -7.30 8.23
C ILE A 27 6.47 -6.13 7.64
N ASP A 28 6.72 -6.21 6.33
CA ASP A 28 7.28 -5.10 5.58
C ASP A 28 6.14 -4.50 4.76
N PHE A 29 5.83 -3.23 5.02
CA PHE A 29 4.81 -2.53 4.24
C PHE A 29 5.47 -1.74 3.13
N TYR A 30 4.93 -1.86 1.90
CA TYR A 30 5.33 -1.05 0.77
C TYR A 30 4.16 -0.13 0.43
N ILE A 31 4.40 1.18 0.40
CA ILE A 31 3.34 2.17 0.24
C ILE A 31 3.76 3.20 -0.80
N GLY A 32 2.84 3.59 -1.66
CA GLY A 32 3.02 4.73 -2.54
C GLY A 32 2.69 6.03 -1.81
N ASN A 33 2.65 7.14 -2.55
CA ASN A 33 2.34 8.42 -1.95
C ASN A 33 1.48 9.25 -2.92
N ASP A 34 0.50 8.59 -3.53
CA ASP A 34 -0.21 9.21 -4.65
C ASP A 34 -1.68 9.51 -4.39
N GLY A 35 -2.25 9.11 -3.29
CA GLY A 35 -3.68 9.34 -3.09
C GLY A 35 -4.11 9.18 -1.65
N ASP A 36 -5.41 9.30 -1.44
CA ASP A 36 -6.00 9.26 -0.10
C ASP A 36 -5.76 7.93 0.58
N PHE A 37 -5.88 6.84 -0.15
CA PHE A 37 -5.71 5.52 0.48
C PHE A 37 -4.28 5.32 0.97
N ASP A 38 -3.29 5.78 0.21
CA ASP A 38 -1.89 5.69 0.65
C ASP A 38 -1.69 6.44 1.96
N ARG A 39 -2.27 7.64 2.08
CA ARG A 39 -2.15 8.42 3.31
C ARG A 39 -2.87 7.76 4.47
N MET A 40 -4.05 7.21 4.22
CA MET A 40 -4.82 6.52 5.25
C MET A 40 -4.11 5.26 5.71
N ALA A 41 -3.53 4.51 4.77
CA ALA A 41 -2.77 3.30 5.10
C ALA A 41 -1.54 3.64 5.93
N THR A 42 -0.81 4.70 5.56
CA THR A 42 0.35 5.14 6.35
C THR A 42 -0.06 5.49 7.78
N SER A 43 -1.14 6.24 7.94
CA SER A 43 -1.63 6.61 9.27
C SER A 43 -2.03 5.39 10.07
N ALA A 44 -2.70 4.43 9.43
CA ALA A 44 -3.13 3.21 10.11
C ALA A 44 -1.94 2.36 10.56
N ILE A 45 -0.90 2.27 9.72
CA ILE A 45 0.30 1.52 10.09
C ILE A 45 1.03 2.21 11.25
N ARG A 46 1.06 3.54 11.27
CA ARG A 46 1.67 4.25 12.40
C ARG A 46 0.89 4.01 13.69
N ARG A 47 -0.44 3.95 13.62
CA ARG A 47 -1.25 3.58 14.78
C ARG A 47 -0.95 2.15 15.24
N LEU A 48 -0.77 1.24 14.28
CA LEU A 48 -0.41 -0.13 14.61
C LEU A 48 0.94 -0.19 15.34
N ILE A 49 1.93 0.56 14.84
CA ILE A 49 3.25 0.61 15.47
C ILE A 49 3.15 1.16 16.90
N GLN A 50 2.30 2.16 17.12
CA GLN A 50 2.11 2.68 18.47
C GLN A 50 1.53 1.64 19.42
N ARG A 51 0.67 0.75 18.91
CA ARG A 51 0.07 -0.29 19.74
C ARG A 51 0.99 -1.49 19.96
N CYS A 52 1.76 -1.86 18.93
CA CYS A 52 2.48 -3.12 18.92
C CYS A 52 3.99 -2.97 19.02
N GLY A 53 4.51 -1.76 18.86
CA GLY A 53 5.96 -1.53 18.81
C GLY A 53 6.50 -1.62 17.39
N LYS A 54 7.73 -1.13 17.22
CA LYS A 54 8.31 -0.94 15.91
C LYS A 54 9.16 -2.10 15.43
N GLU A 55 9.56 -2.98 16.32
CA GLU A 55 10.67 -3.91 16.08
C GLU A 55 10.48 -4.78 14.86
N ASN A 56 9.28 -5.23 14.58
CA ASN A 56 9.04 -6.21 13.53
C ASN A 56 8.21 -5.65 12.38
N ILE A 57 8.10 -4.33 12.28
CA ILE A 57 7.29 -3.68 11.26
C ILE A 57 8.13 -2.62 10.56
N THR A 58 8.17 -2.66 9.24
CA THR A 58 8.81 -1.59 8.47
C THR A 58 7.80 -0.92 7.56
N ILE A 59 7.97 0.37 7.33
CA ILE A 59 7.20 1.13 6.35
C ILE A 59 8.17 1.62 5.29
N ASN A 60 7.97 1.17 4.06
CA ASN A 60 8.86 1.48 2.96
C ASN A 60 8.09 2.26 1.91
N LEU A 61 8.50 3.50 1.67
CA LEU A 61 7.85 4.38 0.71
C LEU A 61 8.45 4.13 -0.68
N VAL A 62 7.59 3.91 -1.67
CA VAL A 62 8.05 3.56 -3.01
C VAL A 62 7.60 4.63 -3.99
N PHE A 63 8.57 5.29 -4.62
CA PHE A 63 8.30 6.32 -5.60
C PHE A 63 8.46 5.79 -7.02
N ALA A 64 7.69 6.38 -7.93
CA ALA A 64 7.82 6.07 -9.35
C ALA A 64 8.99 6.81 -9.99
N TYR A 65 9.38 7.96 -9.43
CA TYR A 65 10.47 8.79 -9.92
C TYR A 65 10.97 9.68 -8.79
N PRO A 66 12.19 10.25 -8.91
CA PRO A 66 12.74 11.07 -7.84
C PRO A 66 11.90 12.30 -7.54
N LYS A 67 11.85 12.67 -6.28
CA LYS A 67 11.17 13.88 -5.80
C LYS A 67 12.13 14.69 -4.95
N ALA A 68 11.87 16.00 -4.88
CA ALA A 68 12.79 16.92 -4.22
C ALA A 68 12.89 16.71 -2.70
N ASP A 69 11.86 16.18 -2.07
CA ASP A 69 11.80 16.04 -0.63
C ASP A 69 12.18 14.64 -0.12
N ILE A 70 12.90 13.87 -0.95
CA ILE A 70 13.30 12.51 -0.55
C ILE A 70 14.07 12.50 0.76
N ASP A 71 15.03 13.43 0.94
CA ASP A 71 15.85 13.43 2.15
C ASP A 71 15.01 13.62 3.41
N MET A 72 13.97 14.43 3.35
CA MET A 72 13.08 14.63 4.48
C MET A 72 12.27 13.35 4.74
N LEU A 73 11.81 12.71 3.67
CA LEU A 73 10.98 11.52 3.79
C LEU A 73 11.78 10.32 4.31
N GLU A 74 13.07 10.26 4.00
CA GLU A 74 13.91 9.18 4.52
C GLU A 74 14.00 9.18 6.03
N LYS A 75 13.73 10.33 6.68
CA LYS A 75 13.72 10.39 8.13
C LYS A 75 12.41 9.90 8.73
N GLN A 76 11.36 9.80 7.91
CA GLN A 76 10.02 9.42 8.38
C GLN A 76 9.66 7.98 8.06
N PHE A 77 10.40 7.36 7.17
CA PHE A 77 10.13 5.98 6.73
C PHE A 77 11.39 5.14 6.91
N ASP A 78 11.22 3.85 7.01
CA ASP A 78 12.36 2.93 7.15
C ASP A 78 13.21 2.92 5.88
N SER A 79 12.58 3.06 4.72
CA SER A 79 13.30 3.27 3.48
C SER A 79 12.43 4.05 2.49
N VAL A 80 13.11 4.68 1.54
CA VAL A 80 12.46 5.33 0.40
C VAL A 80 13.09 4.71 -0.84
N ILE A 81 12.27 4.04 -1.66
CA ILE A 81 12.73 3.20 -2.75
C ILE A 81 12.26 3.75 -4.08
N ILE A 82 13.17 3.84 -5.05
CA ILE A 82 12.79 4.02 -6.45
C ILE A 82 13.28 2.75 -7.12
N PRO A 83 12.37 1.89 -7.61
CA PRO A 83 12.80 0.62 -8.20
C PRO A 83 13.81 0.85 -9.33
N PRO A 84 14.91 0.09 -9.36
CA PRO A 84 15.95 0.32 -10.36
C PRO A 84 15.47 0.19 -11.79
N THR A 85 14.46 -0.63 -12.02
CA THR A 85 13.91 -0.85 -13.35
C THR A 85 13.17 0.38 -13.90
N LEU A 86 12.97 1.42 -13.06
CA LEU A 86 12.22 2.60 -13.48
C LEU A 86 13.10 3.72 -14.02
N HIS A 87 14.42 3.55 -14.05
CA HIS A 87 15.33 4.63 -14.46
C HIS A 87 15.08 5.13 -15.88
N HIS A 88 14.60 4.28 -16.78
CA HIS A 88 14.41 4.66 -18.17
C HIS A 88 12.94 4.63 -18.59
N VAL A 89 12.03 4.59 -17.63
CA VAL A 89 10.60 4.49 -17.93
C VAL A 89 10.03 5.89 -18.09
N HIS A 90 9.20 6.07 -19.12
CA HIS A 90 8.51 7.34 -19.33
C HIS A 90 7.62 7.64 -18.11
N PRO A 91 7.54 8.91 -17.66
CA PRO A 91 6.75 9.24 -16.47
C PRO A 91 5.30 8.76 -16.50
N LYS A 92 4.68 8.73 -17.67
CA LYS A 92 3.30 8.23 -17.80
C LYS A 92 3.19 6.74 -17.47
N ALA A 93 4.24 5.98 -17.72
CA ALA A 93 4.26 4.56 -17.42
C ALA A 93 4.85 4.25 -16.06
N ALA A 94 5.49 5.22 -15.44
CA ALA A 94 6.26 4.97 -14.22
C ALA A 94 5.39 4.56 -13.04
N ILE A 95 4.22 5.17 -12.88
CA ILE A 95 3.33 4.85 -11.76
C ILE A 95 2.82 3.42 -11.89
N LYS A 96 2.44 3.01 -13.10
CA LYS A 96 1.98 1.64 -13.33
C LYS A 96 3.09 0.64 -13.03
N LYS A 97 4.30 0.92 -13.53
CA LYS A 97 5.44 0.03 -13.29
C LYS A 97 5.81 -0.04 -11.82
N ARG A 98 5.75 1.09 -11.11
CA ARG A 98 5.99 1.12 -9.67
C ARG A 98 4.98 0.25 -8.93
N ASN A 99 3.71 0.36 -9.31
CA ASN A 99 2.66 -0.46 -8.70
C ASN A 99 2.89 -1.95 -8.98
N GLU A 100 3.29 -2.30 -10.18
CA GLU A 100 3.61 -3.69 -10.53
C GLU A 100 4.77 -4.22 -9.69
N TRP A 101 5.82 -3.39 -9.52
CA TRP A 101 6.95 -3.78 -8.69
C TRP A 101 6.52 -4.03 -7.24
N MET A 102 5.67 -3.14 -6.69
CA MET A 102 5.18 -3.32 -5.32
C MET A 102 4.39 -4.63 -5.19
N VAL A 103 3.53 -4.92 -6.14
CA VAL A 103 2.76 -6.16 -6.13
C VAL A 103 3.69 -7.37 -6.19
N GLU A 104 4.74 -7.30 -7.01
CA GLU A 104 5.69 -8.41 -7.15
C GLU A 104 6.43 -8.69 -5.85
N GLN A 105 6.74 -7.64 -5.07
CA GLN A 105 7.44 -7.82 -3.80
C GLN A 105 6.54 -8.36 -2.69
N ALA A 106 5.25 -8.14 -2.77
CA ALA A 106 4.35 -8.41 -1.65
C ALA A 106 3.71 -9.80 -1.72
N GLN A 107 3.29 -10.31 -0.58
CA GLN A 107 2.45 -11.51 -0.50
C GLN A 107 0.97 -11.13 -0.46
N LEU A 108 0.65 -9.92 -0.03
CA LEU A 108 -0.72 -9.46 0.15
C LEU A 108 -0.84 -8.03 -0.35
N LEU A 109 -1.88 -7.75 -1.11
CA LEU A 109 -2.23 -6.39 -1.52
C LEU A 109 -3.45 -5.93 -0.74
N LEU A 110 -3.31 -4.80 -0.03
CA LEU A 110 -4.46 -4.09 0.52
C LEU A 110 -4.77 -2.93 -0.43
N CYS A 111 -6.02 -2.80 -0.83
CA CYS A 111 -6.40 -1.76 -1.77
C CYS A 111 -7.81 -1.23 -1.49
N TYR A 112 -8.16 -0.14 -2.15
CA TYR A 112 -9.50 0.42 -2.12
C TYR A 112 -9.91 0.65 -3.57
N VAL A 113 -10.73 -0.23 -4.11
CA VAL A 113 -11.11 -0.21 -5.51
C VAL A 113 -12.62 -0.30 -5.62
N GLU A 114 -13.26 0.78 -6.05
CA GLU A 114 -14.70 0.81 -6.26
C GLU A 114 -15.09 0.68 -7.72
N LYS A 115 -14.21 1.06 -8.64
CA LYS A 115 -14.52 1.09 -10.07
C LYS A 115 -13.59 0.17 -10.83
N GLN A 116 -14.06 -0.32 -11.97
CA GLN A 116 -13.25 -1.20 -12.81
C GLN A 116 -12.34 -0.38 -13.73
N SER A 117 -11.65 0.59 -13.17
CA SER A 117 -10.71 1.42 -13.92
C SER A 117 -9.74 2.10 -12.95
N GLY A 118 -8.65 2.61 -13.47
CA GLY A 118 -7.66 3.36 -12.71
C GLY A 118 -6.50 2.52 -12.22
N GLY A 119 -5.54 3.20 -11.61
CA GLY A 119 -4.28 2.55 -11.20
C GLY A 119 -4.46 1.49 -10.14
N ALA A 120 -5.32 1.75 -9.15
CA ALA A 120 -5.55 0.77 -8.08
C ALA A 120 -6.22 -0.49 -8.63
N TYR A 121 -7.19 -0.33 -9.54
CA TYR A 121 -7.84 -1.47 -10.17
C TYR A 121 -6.83 -2.28 -10.98
N THR A 122 -5.98 -1.60 -11.75
CA THR A 122 -4.96 -2.27 -12.56
C THR A 122 -3.99 -3.05 -11.68
N ALA A 123 -3.58 -2.47 -10.55
CA ALA A 123 -2.70 -3.17 -9.61
C ALA A 123 -3.40 -4.39 -9.00
N MET A 124 -4.67 -4.26 -8.66
CA MET A 124 -5.45 -5.37 -8.11
C MET A 124 -5.52 -6.53 -9.11
N LYS A 125 -5.80 -6.21 -10.39
CA LYS A 125 -5.87 -7.24 -11.43
C LYS A 125 -4.51 -7.91 -11.64
N TYR A 126 -3.43 -7.16 -11.55
CA TYR A 126 -2.09 -7.70 -11.66
C TYR A 126 -1.79 -8.65 -10.50
N ALA A 127 -2.18 -8.27 -9.29
CA ALA A 127 -2.01 -9.12 -8.12
C ALA A 127 -2.79 -10.43 -8.28
N GLU A 128 -4.01 -10.35 -8.79
CA GLU A 128 -4.81 -11.54 -9.05
C GLU A 128 -4.14 -12.44 -10.09
N LYS A 129 -3.59 -11.84 -11.14
CA LYS A 129 -2.89 -12.59 -12.16
C LYS A 129 -1.70 -13.35 -11.59
N LEU A 130 -0.98 -12.74 -10.64
CA LEU A 130 0.15 -13.36 -9.98
C LEU A 130 -0.26 -14.25 -8.80
N ARG A 131 -1.56 -14.42 -8.59
CA ARG A 131 -2.12 -15.25 -7.53
C ARG A 131 -1.71 -14.78 -6.14
N LYS A 132 -1.58 -13.45 -5.97
CA LYS A 132 -1.35 -12.87 -4.66
C LYS A 132 -2.68 -12.74 -3.93
N GLU A 133 -2.63 -12.73 -2.62
CA GLU A 133 -3.81 -12.47 -1.82
C GLU A 133 -4.18 -10.98 -1.94
N VAL A 134 -5.47 -10.68 -2.07
CA VAL A 134 -5.95 -9.30 -2.20
C VAL A 134 -7.06 -9.07 -1.20
N ILE A 135 -6.98 -7.97 -0.47
CA ILE A 135 -8.06 -7.49 0.40
C ILE A 135 -8.47 -6.12 -0.12
N ASN A 136 -9.68 -6.02 -0.65
CA ASN A 136 -10.21 -4.76 -1.15
C ASN A 136 -11.14 -4.18 -0.10
N LEU A 137 -10.73 -3.08 0.53
CA LEU A 137 -11.50 -2.49 1.62
C LEU A 137 -12.75 -1.77 1.16
N ALA A 138 -12.91 -1.58 -0.15
CA ALA A 138 -14.15 -1.03 -0.69
C ALA A 138 -15.23 -2.11 -0.83
N SER A 139 -14.85 -3.38 -0.87
CA SER A 139 -15.81 -4.44 -1.01
C SER A 139 -16.41 -4.77 0.34
N PRO A 140 -17.72 -4.92 0.42
CA PRO A 140 -18.32 -5.35 1.68
C PRO A 140 -17.85 -6.76 1.99
N ILE A 141 -17.38 -6.92 3.21
CA ILE A 141 -16.86 -8.18 3.58
C ILE A 141 -17.89 -9.22 3.62
N THR A 142 -19.07 -8.79 3.62
CA THR A 142 -20.18 -9.67 3.68
C THR A 142 -20.21 -10.65 2.61
N GLU A 143 -19.61 -10.36 1.55
CA GLU A 143 -19.66 -11.26 0.58
C GLU A 143 -19.10 -12.48 0.88
N THR A 144 -18.47 -12.51 1.78
CA THR A 144 -17.94 -13.67 2.02
C THR A 144 -18.69 -14.66 2.63
N PHE A 145 -19.20 -14.74 2.59
CA PHE A 145 -19.66 -15.70 3.00
C PHE A 145 -20.05 -16.11 3.31
#